data_f9d0f0608232ad0e59d403656ff99b54
#
_entry.id   f9d0f0608232ad0e59d403656ff99b54
#
_cell.length_a   1.000
_cell.length_b   1.000
_cell.length_c   1.000
_cell.angle_alpha   90.00
_cell.angle_beta   90.00
_cell.angle_gamma   90.00
#
_symmetry.space_group_name_H-M   'P 1'
#
loop_
_entity.id
_entity.type
_entity.pdbx_description
1 polymer ?
#
loop_
_entity_poly.entity_id
_entity_poly.type
_entity_poly.pdbx_seq_one_letter_code
_entity_poly.pdbx_strand_id
1 'polypeptide(L)'
;MQKAMVGVNIGGWMVLEPWITPSLFYRFLGKTHSEGVGMDSYTFCEALGPDYGNQVMRAHWDAWVTEDHIKELSEKEIEIVRLPIGDWTLKQYGPYVGCMDGAKEKIQWLLDTAAKYDIKVLLDVHAVKGSQNGYDNSGIANRTEWLDETHFEHWSHALGEWMGKWNNDNGSYDYIDLDGINWAVDTIDGLLKEWGHHPATYAIEPVNEPWWSSDLALLKGFYRKVHAMMKD
;
A
#
# COMPACT_ATOMS: atom_id res chain seq x y z
N MET A 1 17.00 11.72 27.33
CA MET A 1 16.33 11.87 26.00
C MET A 1 16.36 10.50 25.36
N GLN A 2 15.21 10.03 24.87
CA GLN A 2 15.17 8.79 24.10
C GLN A 2 15.89 9.04 22.77
N LYS A 3 16.84 8.16 22.39
CA LYS A 3 17.54 8.27 21.09
C LYS A 3 16.50 8.16 19.96
N ALA A 4 16.56 9.05 18.99
CA ALA A 4 15.72 8.94 17.80
C ALA A 4 16.14 7.70 17.00
N MET A 5 15.18 6.90 16.55
CA MET A 5 15.45 5.79 15.65
C MET A 5 15.73 6.32 14.24
N VAL A 6 16.69 5.70 13.57
CA VAL A 6 17.00 5.99 12.16
C VAL A 6 16.37 4.93 11.29
N GLY A 7 15.59 5.34 10.28
CA GLY A 7 14.86 4.41 9.44
C GLY A 7 14.77 4.83 7.98
N VAL A 8 14.37 3.87 7.15
CA VAL A 8 14.12 4.07 5.71
C VAL A 8 12.78 3.47 5.31
N ASN A 9 12.16 4.00 4.26
CA ASN A 9 10.93 3.46 3.68
C ASN A 9 11.28 2.51 2.51
N ILE A 10 10.61 1.36 2.45
CA ILE A 10 10.70 0.41 1.34
C ILE A 10 9.55 0.68 0.36
N GLY A 11 9.61 1.82 -0.33
CA GLY A 11 8.59 2.23 -1.28
C GLY A 11 8.62 1.44 -2.59
N GLY A 12 7.47 1.37 -3.27
CA GLY A 12 7.33 0.74 -4.58
C GLY A 12 7.48 -0.78 -4.59
N TRP A 13 7.58 -1.45 -3.45
CA TRP A 13 7.78 -2.91 -3.39
C TRP A 13 6.46 -3.67 -3.36
N MET A 14 5.66 -3.51 -2.30
CA MET A 14 4.38 -4.22 -2.15
C MET A 14 3.19 -3.41 -2.66
N VAL A 15 3.29 -2.09 -2.65
CA VAL A 15 2.39 -1.15 -3.32
C VAL A 15 3.18 -0.50 -4.45
N LEU A 16 2.63 -0.55 -5.66
CA LEU A 16 3.31 -0.02 -6.84
C LEU A 16 3.06 1.49 -6.96
N GLU A 17 4.15 2.21 -7.17
CA GLU A 17 4.14 3.65 -7.39
C GLU A 17 4.97 3.95 -8.65
N PRO A 18 4.35 4.39 -9.77
CA PRO A 18 5.04 4.53 -11.06
C PRO A 18 6.27 5.43 -11.02
N TRP A 19 6.27 6.45 -10.15
CA TRP A 19 7.40 7.36 -9.99
C TRP A 19 8.57 6.74 -9.19
N ILE A 20 8.33 5.69 -8.39
CA ILE A 20 9.40 4.93 -7.69
C ILE A 20 9.92 3.79 -8.57
N THR A 21 9.01 3.06 -9.24
CA THR A 21 9.34 1.88 -10.05
C THR A 21 8.87 2.02 -11.50
N PRO A 22 9.30 3.08 -12.23
CA PRO A 22 8.80 3.37 -13.57
C PRO A 22 9.04 2.23 -14.56
N SER A 23 10.08 1.43 -14.37
CA SER A 23 10.40 0.31 -15.25
C SER A 23 9.30 -0.76 -15.32
N LEU A 24 8.49 -0.93 -14.27
CA LEU A 24 7.35 -1.82 -14.30
C LEU A 24 6.25 -1.33 -15.24
N PHE A 25 6.16 -0.02 -15.42
CA PHE A 25 5.12 0.65 -16.17
C PHE A 25 5.51 0.99 -17.63
N TYR A 26 6.79 0.89 -17.99
CA TYR A 26 7.25 1.14 -19.37
C TYR A 26 6.57 0.27 -20.41
N ARG A 27 6.06 -0.90 -20.03
CA ARG A 27 5.27 -1.79 -20.90
C ARG A 27 3.94 -1.19 -21.37
N PHE A 28 3.47 -0.14 -20.73
CA PHE A 28 2.23 0.56 -21.05
C PHE A 28 2.45 1.85 -21.83
N LEU A 29 3.70 2.27 -22.04
CA LEU A 29 4.00 3.48 -22.83
C LEU A 29 3.35 3.43 -24.21
N GLY A 30 2.78 4.55 -24.62
CA GLY A 30 2.08 4.67 -25.90
C GLY A 30 0.69 4.04 -25.95
N LYS A 31 0.20 3.44 -24.84
CA LYS A 31 -1.16 2.89 -24.76
C LYS A 31 -2.13 3.88 -24.14
N THR A 32 -3.39 3.73 -24.46
CA THR A 32 -4.50 4.47 -23.85
C THR A 32 -5.22 3.62 -22.80
N HIS A 33 -6.01 4.25 -21.95
CA HIS A 33 -6.80 3.56 -20.92
C HIS A 33 -7.66 2.42 -21.47
N SER A 34 -8.22 2.59 -22.68
CA SER A 34 -9.01 1.57 -23.37
C SER A 34 -8.20 0.35 -23.83
N GLU A 35 -6.89 0.42 -23.80
CA GLU A 35 -5.96 -0.65 -24.22
C GLU A 35 -5.37 -1.43 -23.05
N GLY A 36 -5.87 -1.20 -21.84
CA GLY A 36 -5.37 -1.86 -20.63
C GLY A 36 -4.03 -1.28 -20.17
N VAL A 37 -4.07 -0.13 -19.52
CA VAL A 37 -2.91 0.59 -18.99
C VAL A 37 -2.86 0.47 -17.49
N GLY A 38 -1.74 -0.02 -16.95
CA GLY A 38 -1.46 0.03 -15.53
C GLY A 38 -0.84 1.35 -15.14
N MET A 39 -1.37 1.99 -14.10
CA MET A 39 -0.91 3.28 -13.58
C MET A 39 -0.75 3.25 -12.05
N ASP A 40 -1.20 2.20 -11.42
CA ASP A 40 -1.18 1.90 -10.00
C ASP A 40 -1.26 0.38 -9.80
N SER A 41 -1.30 -0.10 -8.57
CA SER A 41 -1.36 -1.54 -8.28
C SER A 41 -2.63 -2.21 -8.82
N TYR A 42 -3.78 -1.53 -8.77
CA TYR A 42 -5.06 -2.08 -9.22
C TYR A 42 -5.09 -2.24 -10.74
N THR A 43 -4.86 -1.14 -11.45
CA THR A 43 -4.89 -1.14 -12.92
C THR A 43 -3.74 -1.94 -13.52
N PHE A 44 -2.60 -2.05 -12.82
CA PHE A 44 -1.51 -2.94 -13.21
C PHE A 44 -1.96 -4.41 -13.23
N CYS A 45 -2.61 -4.88 -12.16
CA CYS A 45 -3.15 -6.22 -12.10
C CYS A 45 -4.31 -6.42 -13.07
N GLU A 46 -5.18 -5.43 -13.27
CA GLU A 46 -6.27 -5.47 -14.23
C GLU A 46 -5.74 -5.61 -15.67
N ALA A 47 -4.74 -4.83 -16.04
CA ALA A 47 -4.15 -4.84 -17.38
C ALA A 47 -3.37 -6.12 -17.70
N LEU A 48 -2.70 -6.72 -16.71
CA LEU A 48 -1.86 -7.91 -16.93
C LEU A 48 -2.59 -9.22 -16.64
N GLY A 49 -3.66 -9.18 -15.87
CA GLY A 49 -4.38 -10.37 -15.41
C GLY A 49 -3.64 -11.16 -14.32
N PRO A 50 -4.28 -12.19 -13.76
CA PRO A 50 -3.77 -12.89 -12.60
C PRO A 50 -2.42 -13.60 -12.85
N ASP A 51 -2.30 -14.36 -13.95
CA ASP A 51 -1.12 -15.20 -14.17
C ASP A 51 0.12 -14.38 -14.54
N TYR A 52 0.00 -13.53 -15.57
CA TYR A 52 1.13 -12.72 -16.02
C TYR A 52 1.45 -11.61 -15.02
N GLY A 53 0.44 -10.98 -14.43
CA GLY A 53 0.61 -10.00 -13.37
C GLY A 53 1.39 -10.61 -12.18
N ASN A 54 1.01 -11.81 -11.74
CA ASN A 54 1.73 -12.50 -10.66
C ASN A 54 3.17 -12.85 -11.03
N GLN A 55 3.41 -13.33 -12.24
CA GLN A 55 4.78 -13.58 -12.69
C GLN A 55 5.65 -12.33 -12.61
N VAL A 56 5.13 -11.18 -13.04
CA VAL A 56 5.85 -9.91 -12.98
C VAL A 56 6.04 -9.44 -11.53
N MET A 57 5.00 -9.55 -10.70
CA MET A 57 5.10 -9.16 -9.28
C MET A 57 6.11 -10.00 -8.52
N ARG A 58 6.15 -11.32 -8.71
CA ARG A 58 7.15 -12.18 -8.07
C ARG A 58 8.56 -11.81 -8.48
N ALA A 59 8.81 -11.59 -9.78
CA ALA A 59 10.11 -11.15 -10.27
C ALA A 59 10.52 -9.78 -9.68
N HIS A 60 9.57 -8.86 -9.55
CA HIS A 60 9.79 -7.57 -8.92
C HIS A 60 10.12 -7.73 -7.43
N TRP A 61 9.33 -8.49 -6.66
CA TRP A 61 9.57 -8.69 -5.24
C TRP A 61 10.93 -9.36 -4.97
N ASP A 62 11.35 -10.28 -5.83
CA ASP A 62 12.62 -10.97 -5.68
C ASP A 62 13.84 -10.08 -5.96
N ALA A 63 13.68 -9.11 -6.89
CA ALA A 63 14.77 -8.26 -7.32
C ALA A 63 14.86 -6.93 -6.55
N TRP A 64 13.73 -6.38 -6.10
CA TRP A 64 13.65 -5.02 -5.52
C TRP A 64 14.20 -4.97 -4.09
N VAL A 65 13.87 -5.96 -3.27
CA VAL A 65 14.40 -6.10 -1.91
C VAL A 65 15.04 -7.46 -1.75
N THR A 66 16.34 -7.48 -1.44
CA THR A 66 17.12 -8.70 -1.22
C THR A 66 17.66 -8.74 0.20
N GLU A 67 18.10 -9.91 0.64
CA GLU A 67 18.75 -10.07 1.95
C GLU A 67 20.00 -9.19 2.08
N ASP A 68 20.78 -9.04 1.00
CA ASP A 68 21.97 -8.18 0.98
C ASP A 68 21.62 -6.71 1.25
N HIS A 69 20.47 -6.22 0.72
CA HIS A 69 19.99 -4.88 1.02
C HIS A 69 19.67 -4.71 2.52
N ILE A 70 18.99 -5.67 3.14
CA ILE A 70 18.66 -5.63 4.57
C ILE A 70 19.92 -5.68 5.41
N LYS A 71 20.88 -6.53 5.03
CA LYS A 71 22.19 -6.59 5.67
C LYS A 71 22.94 -5.26 5.57
N GLU A 72 22.98 -4.65 4.38
CA GLU A 72 23.63 -3.34 4.18
C GLU A 72 22.97 -2.23 5.03
N LEU A 73 21.64 -2.24 5.17
CA LEU A 73 20.94 -1.32 6.06
C LEU A 73 21.37 -1.47 7.51
N SER A 74 21.49 -2.71 8.01
CA SER A 74 21.99 -3.01 9.35
C SER A 74 23.43 -2.52 9.54
N GLU A 75 24.31 -2.76 8.57
CA GLU A 75 25.71 -2.29 8.59
C GLU A 75 25.80 -0.75 8.60
N LYS A 76 24.78 -0.05 8.09
CA LYS A 76 24.64 1.41 8.15
C LYS A 76 23.90 1.93 9.39
N GLU A 77 23.70 1.09 10.39
CA GLU A 77 23.01 1.43 11.62
C GLU A 77 21.55 1.90 11.44
N ILE A 78 20.88 1.42 10.37
CA ILE A 78 19.45 1.61 10.21
C ILE A 78 18.72 0.69 11.18
N GLU A 79 17.89 1.26 12.04
CA GLU A 79 17.22 0.55 13.13
C GLU A 79 15.82 0.07 12.76
N ILE A 80 15.19 0.73 11.77
CA ILE A 80 13.81 0.44 11.36
C ILE A 80 13.59 0.63 9.86
N VAL A 81 12.80 -0.25 9.27
CA VAL A 81 12.25 -0.06 7.91
C VAL A 81 10.73 0.11 7.99
N ARG A 82 10.19 1.06 7.23
CA ARG A 82 8.74 1.20 7.00
C ARG A 82 8.39 0.41 5.75
N LEU A 83 7.39 -0.45 5.85
CA LEU A 83 6.93 -1.30 4.76
C LEU A 83 5.52 -0.90 4.35
N PRO A 84 5.34 -0.16 3.23
CA PRO A 84 4.05 0.07 2.62
C PRO A 84 3.41 -1.23 2.11
N ILE A 85 2.20 -1.55 2.56
CA ILE A 85 1.43 -2.73 2.16
C ILE A 85 -0.01 -2.33 1.77
N GLY A 86 -0.58 -3.07 0.83
CA GLY A 86 -2.01 -2.95 0.52
C GLY A 86 -2.84 -3.96 1.30
N ASP A 87 -4.10 -3.63 1.56
CA ASP A 87 -5.06 -4.49 2.27
C ASP A 87 -5.34 -5.81 1.55
N TRP A 88 -5.18 -5.83 0.22
CA TRP A 88 -5.25 -7.05 -0.61
C TRP A 88 -4.21 -8.12 -0.24
N THR A 89 -3.17 -7.75 0.49
CA THR A 89 -2.19 -8.72 1.01
C THR A 89 -2.83 -9.77 1.92
N LEU A 90 -3.83 -9.38 2.69
CA LEU A 90 -4.55 -10.28 3.60
C LEU A 90 -5.80 -10.87 2.96
N LYS A 91 -6.55 -10.07 2.23
CA LYS A 91 -7.77 -10.48 1.57
C LYS A 91 -7.87 -9.85 0.19
N GLN A 92 -7.49 -10.63 -0.81
CA GLN A 92 -7.52 -10.20 -2.20
C GLN A 92 -8.95 -9.92 -2.69
N TYR A 93 -9.09 -8.94 -3.57
CA TYR A 93 -10.35 -8.59 -4.25
C TYR A 93 -10.07 -8.02 -5.63
N GLY A 94 -11.08 -8.01 -6.50
CA GLY A 94 -10.97 -7.45 -7.85
C GLY A 94 -9.78 -8.04 -8.62
N PRO A 95 -8.99 -7.22 -9.31
CA PRO A 95 -7.86 -7.68 -10.11
C PRO A 95 -6.66 -8.17 -9.29
N TYR A 96 -6.62 -7.89 -7.97
CA TYR A 96 -5.55 -8.40 -7.11
C TYR A 96 -5.59 -9.92 -6.95
N VAL A 97 -6.77 -10.55 -7.14
CA VAL A 97 -6.94 -12.00 -7.04
C VAL A 97 -6.03 -12.71 -8.04
N GLY A 98 -5.16 -13.56 -7.53
CA GLY A 98 -4.12 -14.24 -8.31
C GLY A 98 -2.91 -13.37 -8.61
N CYS A 99 -3.09 -12.12 -9.05
CA CYS A 99 -1.99 -11.20 -9.38
C CYS A 99 -1.05 -10.95 -8.19
N MET A 100 -1.60 -10.83 -6.99
CA MET A 100 -0.81 -10.56 -5.77
C MET A 100 -0.55 -11.83 -4.93
N ASP A 101 -0.65 -13.01 -5.52
CA ASP A 101 -0.33 -14.27 -4.83
C ASP A 101 1.15 -14.34 -4.46
N GLY A 102 1.41 -14.65 -3.19
CA GLY A 102 2.76 -14.68 -2.63
C GLY A 102 3.19 -13.40 -1.90
N ALA A 103 2.32 -12.38 -1.86
CA ALA A 103 2.62 -11.15 -1.12
C ALA A 103 2.84 -11.40 0.38
N LYS A 104 2.01 -12.24 1.01
CA LYS A 104 2.14 -12.61 2.44
C LYS A 104 3.47 -13.28 2.72
N GLU A 105 3.88 -14.21 1.88
CA GLU A 105 5.13 -14.95 2.00
C GLU A 105 6.34 -14.00 1.90
N LYS A 106 6.25 -12.97 1.05
CA LYS A 106 7.31 -11.97 0.93
C LYS A 106 7.39 -11.06 2.14
N ILE A 107 6.28 -10.67 2.73
CA ILE A 107 6.27 -9.90 3.98
C ILE A 107 6.84 -10.73 5.12
N GLN A 108 6.43 -12.00 5.25
CA GLN A 108 7.00 -12.92 6.23
C GLN A 108 8.51 -13.04 6.07
N TRP A 109 8.99 -13.25 4.83
CA TRP A 109 10.41 -13.28 4.52
C TRP A 109 11.15 -12.01 4.96
N LEU A 110 10.57 -10.83 4.70
CA LEU A 110 11.17 -9.57 5.15
C LEU A 110 11.25 -9.49 6.67
N LEU A 111 10.20 -9.86 7.39
CA LEU A 111 10.17 -9.85 8.84
C LEU A 111 11.22 -10.79 9.42
N ASP A 112 11.32 -12.02 8.90
CA ASP A 112 12.33 -12.99 9.33
C ASP A 112 13.76 -12.48 9.05
N THR A 113 13.96 -11.89 7.87
CA THR A 113 15.26 -11.33 7.47
C THR A 113 15.61 -10.11 8.33
N ALA A 114 14.66 -9.21 8.56
CA ALA A 114 14.86 -8.05 9.44
C ALA A 114 15.22 -8.46 10.88
N ALA A 115 14.52 -9.48 11.42
CA ALA A 115 14.84 -10.03 12.73
C ALA A 115 16.26 -10.59 12.80
N LYS A 116 16.73 -11.26 11.73
CA LYS A 116 18.09 -11.78 11.63
C LYS A 116 19.17 -10.71 11.72
N TYR A 117 18.87 -9.51 11.23
CA TYR A 117 19.79 -8.36 11.19
C TYR A 117 19.48 -7.29 12.23
N ASP A 118 18.63 -7.59 13.23
CA ASP A 118 18.19 -6.69 14.31
C ASP A 118 17.56 -5.38 13.81
N ILE A 119 16.86 -5.45 12.67
CA ILE A 119 16.08 -4.34 12.13
C ILE A 119 14.62 -4.53 12.51
N LYS A 120 13.96 -3.45 12.91
CA LYS A 120 12.52 -3.42 13.17
C LYS A 120 11.74 -3.07 11.91
N VAL A 121 10.48 -3.48 11.85
CA VAL A 121 9.59 -3.20 10.72
C VAL A 121 8.34 -2.48 11.21
N LEU A 122 8.08 -1.31 10.65
CA LEU A 122 6.80 -0.61 10.76
C LEU A 122 5.94 -1.07 9.57
N LEU A 123 4.90 -1.85 9.85
CA LEU A 123 3.92 -2.24 8.83
C LEU A 123 2.96 -1.08 8.59
N ASP A 124 2.94 -0.57 7.38
CA ASP A 124 2.13 0.58 7.00
C ASP A 124 1.00 0.16 6.07
N VAL A 125 -0.24 0.35 6.51
CA VAL A 125 -1.41 0.16 5.65
C VAL A 125 -1.47 1.33 4.67
N HIS A 126 -0.76 1.17 3.57
CA HIS A 126 -0.54 2.21 2.56
C HIS A 126 -1.68 2.34 1.57
N ALA A 127 -2.49 1.28 1.44
CA ALA A 127 -3.62 1.24 0.53
C ALA A 127 -4.78 0.45 1.14
N VAL A 128 -5.97 1.04 1.11
CA VAL A 128 -7.22 0.41 1.54
C VAL A 128 -8.25 0.42 0.42
N LYS A 129 -9.14 -0.55 0.43
CA LYS A 129 -10.22 -0.69 -0.55
C LYS A 129 -11.03 0.60 -0.67
N GLY A 130 -11.20 1.07 -1.89
CA GLY A 130 -11.84 2.35 -2.18
C GLY A 130 -10.89 3.55 -2.12
N SER A 131 -9.60 3.32 -1.85
CA SER A 131 -8.56 4.35 -1.73
C SER A 131 -8.84 5.38 -0.62
N GLN A 132 -7.89 5.63 0.23
CA GLN A 132 -8.01 6.64 1.29
C GLN A 132 -7.72 8.06 0.81
N ASN A 133 -7.08 8.24 -0.33
CA ASN A 133 -6.68 9.55 -0.83
C ASN A 133 -6.86 9.77 -2.34
N GLY A 134 -7.14 8.71 -3.11
CA GLY A 134 -7.33 8.79 -4.57
C GLY A 134 -6.05 8.85 -5.39
N TYR A 135 -4.87 8.72 -4.76
CA TYR A 135 -3.59 8.67 -5.46
C TYR A 135 -3.20 7.22 -5.80
N ASP A 136 -2.23 7.07 -6.71
CA ASP A 136 -1.63 5.79 -7.09
C ASP A 136 -1.05 5.02 -5.90
N ASN A 137 -0.44 5.72 -4.94
CA ASN A 137 0.10 5.14 -3.72
C ASN A 137 -0.95 4.50 -2.81
N SER A 138 -2.22 4.79 -3.00
CA SER A 138 -3.33 4.13 -2.29
C SER A 138 -3.90 2.91 -3.04
N GLY A 139 -3.18 2.38 -3.99
CA GLY A 139 -3.52 1.18 -4.74
C GLY A 139 -4.36 1.41 -5.99
N ILE A 140 -5.18 2.44 -6.01
CA ILE A 140 -5.96 2.86 -7.18
C ILE A 140 -6.05 4.38 -7.26
N ALA A 141 -5.59 4.93 -8.38
CA ALA A 141 -5.78 6.33 -8.71
C ALA A 141 -7.06 6.51 -9.53
N ASN A 142 -7.87 7.49 -9.19
CA ASN A 142 -9.13 7.74 -9.91
C ASN A 142 -8.94 8.39 -11.29
N ARG A 143 -7.78 9.01 -11.54
CA ARG A 143 -7.43 9.55 -12.85
C ARG A 143 -5.93 9.48 -13.07
N THR A 144 -5.53 8.72 -14.06
CA THR A 144 -4.17 8.70 -14.58
C THR A 144 -4.23 8.55 -16.08
N GLU A 145 -3.52 9.38 -16.80
CA GLU A 145 -3.45 9.34 -18.25
C GLU A 145 -2.00 9.37 -18.71
N TRP A 146 -1.64 8.50 -19.64
CA TRP A 146 -0.40 8.63 -20.39
C TRP A 146 -0.60 9.67 -21.49
N LEU A 147 0.15 10.77 -21.43
CA LEU A 147 0.05 11.83 -22.44
C LEU A 147 0.80 11.49 -23.72
N ASP A 148 1.93 10.81 -23.59
CA ASP A 148 2.77 10.35 -24.71
C ASP A 148 3.67 9.19 -24.26
N GLU A 149 4.63 8.79 -25.11
CA GLU A 149 5.56 7.69 -24.81
C GLU A 149 6.49 7.94 -23.61
N THR A 150 6.59 9.17 -23.14
CA THR A 150 7.56 9.58 -22.11
C THR A 150 6.94 10.27 -20.90
N HIS A 151 5.64 10.63 -20.97
CA HIS A 151 4.96 11.36 -19.91
C HIS A 151 3.67 10.65 -19.51
N PHE A 152 3.42 10.63 -18.23
CA PHE A 152 2.09 10.36 -17.69
C PHE A 152 1.67 11.53 -16.78
N GLU A 153 0.39 11.85 -16.79
CA GLU A 153 -0.19 12.78 -15.85
C GLU A 153 -0.96 12.05 -14.78
N HIS A 154 -0.63 12.40 -13.56
CA HIS A 154 -1.36 12.00 -12.39
C HIS A 154 -2.23 13.17 -11.92
N TRP A 155 -3.54 13.04 -12.06
CA TRP A 155 -4.47 14.07 -11.62
C TRP A 155 -4.83 13.87 -10.16
N SER A 156 -4.38 14.79 -9.32
CA SER A 156 -4.56 14.78 -7.86
C SER A 156 -5.97 15.11 -7.37
N HIS A 157 -6.98 15.02 -8.23
CA HIS A 157 -8.37 15.31 -7.87
C HIS A 157 -9.21 14.07 -7.62
N ALA A 158 -8.59 12.95 -7.58
CA ALA A 158 -9.23 11.73 -7.22
C ALA A 158 -9.49 11.73 -5.72
N LEU A 159 -10.73 11.61 -5.37
CA LEU A 159 -11.16 11.53 -3.98
C LEU A 159 -11.10 10.07 -3.55
N GLY A 160 -10.52 9.83 -2.40
CA GLY A 160 -10.61 8.53 -1.75
C GLY A 160 -12.06 8.21 -1.41
N GLU A 161 -12.48 6.98 -1.74
CA GLU A 161 -13.86 6.53 -1.51
C GLU A 161 -13.99 5.52 -0.35
N TRP A 162 -12.91 5.26 0.40
CA TRP A 162 -12.92 4.29 1.50
C TRP A 162 -13.93 4.58 2.63
N MET A 163 -14.26 5.86 2.83
CA MET A 163 -15.28 6.32 3.79
C MET A 163 -16.62 6.64 3.14
N GLY A 164 -16.75 6.52 1.82
CA GLY A 164 -17.92 6.93 1.06
C GLY A 164 -17.59 7.93 -0.04
N LYS A 165 -18.61 8.46 -0.68
CA LYS A 165 -18.47 9.35 -1.82
C LYS A 165 -18.54 10.81 -1.40
N TRP A 166 -17.42 11.49 -1.50
CA TRP A 166 -17.33 12.93 -1.29
C TRP A 166 -17.85 13.71 -2.51
N ASN A 167 -18.59 14.78 -2.25
CA ASN A 167 -19.08 15.69 -3.26
C ASN A 167 -18.39 17.05 -3.14
N ASN A 168 -17.55 17.37 -4.12
CA ASN A 168 -16.80 18.62 -4.15
C ASN A 168 -17.69 19.87 -4.30
N ASP A 169 -18.86 19.71 -4.96
CA ASP A 169 -19.73 20.87 -5.28
C ASP A 169 -20.38 21.43 -4.02
N ASN A 170 -20.68 20.57 -3.05
CA ASN A 170 -21.35 20.97 -1.81
C ASN A 170 -20.49 20.82 -0.55
N GLY A 171 -19.28 20.25 -0.66
CA GLY A 171 -18.35 20.06 0.45
C GLY A 171 -18.85 19.07 1.51
N SER A 172 -19.57 18.04 1.12
CA SER A 172 -20.11 17.00 2.00
C SER A 172 -20.08 15.63 1.36
N TYR A 173 -20.33 14.59 2.14
CA TYR A 173 -20.52 13.24 1.62
C TYR A 173 -21.92 13.05 1.02
N ASP A 174 -22.02 12.52 -0.21
CA ASP A 174 -23.27 12.03 -0.78
C ASP A 174 -23.77 10.81 0.00
N TYR A 175 -22.84 9.95 0.43
CA TYR A 175 -23.10 8.85 1.36
C TYR A 175 -21.81 8.48 2.12
N ILE A 176 -22.00 7.88 3.31
CA ILE A 176 -20.93 7.32 4.14
C ILE A 176 -20.90 5.80 3.94
N ASP A 177 -19.70 5.24 3.69
CA ASP A 177 -19.45 3.81 3.59
C ASP A 177 -18.85 3.27 4.90
N LEU A 178 -19.70 2.80 5.79
CA LEU A 178 -19.24 2.16 7.03
C LEU A 178 -18.59 0.78 6.78
N ASP A 179 -18.96 0.10 5.70
CA ASP A 179 -18.36 -1.19 5.34
C ASP A 179 -16.91 -1.01 4.87
N GLY A 180 -16.62 0.07 4.12
CA GLY A 180 -15.25 0.44 3.74
C GLY A 180 -14.39 0.76 4.97
N ILE A 181 -14.92 1.52 5.92
CA ILE A 181 -14.23 1.80 7.20
C ILE A 181 -13.99 0.51 7.98
N ASN A 182 -14.99 -0.37 8.10
CA ASN A 182 -14.84 -1.65 8.79
C ASN A 182 -13.84 -2.57 8.08
N TRP A 183 -13.80 -2.57 6.75
CA TRP A 183 -12.79 -3.30 5.99
C TRP A 183 -11.36 -2.88 6.37
N ALA A 184 -11.10 -1.57 6.48
CA ALA A 184 -9.81 -1.08 6.93
C ALA A 184 -9.49 -1.50 8.37
N VAL A 185 -10.48 -1.50 9.28
CA VAL A 185 -10.30 -2.03 10.64
C VAL A 185 -9.97 -3.53 10.63
N ASP A 186 -10.69 -4.31 9.83
CA ASP A 186 -10.48 -5.76 9.71
C ASP A 186 -9.09 -6.06 9.11
N THR A 187 -8.59 -5.20 8.23
CA THR A 187 -7.21 -5.28 7.73
C THR A 187 -6.21 -5.14 8.86
N ILE A 188 -6.36 -4.14 9.74
CA ILE A 188 -5.46 -3.97 10.90
C ILE A 188 -5.54 -5.17 11.84
N ASP A 189 -6.74 -5.66 12.15
CA ASP A 189 -6.94 -6.85 12.98
C ASP A 189 -6.23 -8.07 12.38
N GLY A 190 -6.35 -8.24 11.06
CA GLY A 190 -5.65 -9.28 10.33
C GLY A 190 -4.12 -9.16 10.43
N LEU A 191 -3.57 -7.94 10.31
CA LEU A 191 -2.12 -7.70 10.45
C LEU A 191 -1.62 -8.00 11.87
N LEU A 192 -2.40 -7.60 12.89
CA LEU A 192 -2.08 -7.89 14.29
C LEU A 192 -2.06 -9.39 14.54
N LYS A 193 -3.02 -10.14 14.04
CA LYS A 193 -3.11 -11.61 14.18
C LYS A 193 -1.98 -12.31 13.46
N GLU A 194 -1.62 -11.86 12.26
CA GLU A 194 -0.60 -12.50 11.43
C GLU A 194 0.81 -12.20 11.91
N TRP A 195 1.11 -10.92 12.18
CA TRP A 195 2.48 -10.45 12.42
C TRP A 195 2.65 -9.57 13.67
N GLY A 196 1.58 -9.29 14.42
CA GLY A 196 1.66 -8.41 15.59
C GLY A 196 2.65 -8.87 16.66
N HIS A 197 2.85 -10.19 16.79
CA HIS A 197 3.80 -10.77 17.75
C HIS A 197 5.16 -11.15 17.13
N HIS A 198 5.37 -10.84 15.86
CA HIS A 198 6.65 -11.15 15.23
C HIS A 198 7.77 -10.27 15.83
N PRO A 199 8.96 -10.82 16.17
CA PRO A 199 10.00 -10.09 16.87
C PRO A 199 10.54 -8.86 16.13
N ALA A 200 10.44 -8.84 14.78
CA ALA A 200 10.80 -7.67 13.99
C ALA A 200 9.67 -6.62 13.93
N THR A 201 8.43 -6.97 14.16
CA THR A 201 7.32 -6.01 14.08
C THR A 201 7.45 -4.98 15.20
N TYR A 202 7.61 -3.72 14.81
CA TYR A 202 7.71 -2.60 15.72
C TYR A 202 6.37 -1.96 16.03
N ALA A 203 5.60 -1.69 14.97
CA ALA A 203 4.30 -1.05 15.05
C ALA A 203 3.51 -1.25 13.75
N ILE A 204 2.25 -0.87 13.75
CA ILE A 204 1.40 -0.76 12.56
C ILE A 204 0.98 0.70 12.40
N GLU A 205 1.20 1.26 11.21
CA GLU A 205 0.62 2.51 10.78
C GLU A 205 -0.77 2.21 10.21
N PRO A 206 -1.87 2.70 10.82
CA PRO A 206 -3.21 2.23 10.51
C PRO A 206 -3.70 2.59 9.11
N VAL A 207 -3.30 3.74 8.60
CA VAL A 207 -3.60 4.19 7.23
C VAL A 207 -2.67 5.32 6.84
N ASN A 208 -2.07 5.21 5.65
CA ASN A 208 -1.23 6.25 5.06
C ASN A 208 -2.08 7.37 4.46
N GLU A 209 -1.77 8.62 4.80
CA GLU A 209 -2.25 9.82 4.13
C GLU A 209 -3.75 9.85 3.81
N PRO A 210 -4.65 9.71 4.80
CA PRO A 210 -6.08 9.90 4.53
C PRO A 210 -6.33 11.33 4.05
N TRP A 211 -7.13 11.46 2.98
CA TRP A 211 -7.35 12.74 2.32
C TRP A 211 -8.00 13.77 3.23
N TRP A 212 -7.76 15.05 2.95
CA TRP A 212 -8.28 16.18 3.75
C TRP A 212 -9.83 16.23 3.83
N SER A 213 -10.54 15.68 2.84
CA SER A 213 -11.99 15.58 2.83
C SER A 213 -12.54 14.44 3.69
N SER A 214 -11.67 13.57 4.24
CA SER A 214 -12.12 12.52 5.16
C SER A 214 -12.91 13.12 6.32
N ASP A 215 -14.09 12.56 6.60
CA ASP A 215 -14.88 13.01 7.76
C ASP A 215 -14.08 12.87 9.05
N LEU A 216 -13.84 13.96 9.74
CA LEU A 216 -12.96 14.00 10.89
C LEU A 216 -13.49 13.17 12.07
N ALA A 217 -14.81 13.07 12.23
CA ALA A 217 -15.41 12.29 13.31
C ALA A 217 -15.25 10.79 13.04
N LEU A 218 -15.49 10.37 11.81
CA LEU A 218 -15.29 8.99 11.37
C LEU A 218 -13.82 8.60 11.43
N LEU A 219 -12.91 9.44 10.93
CA LEU A 219 -11.48 9.21 10.98
C LEU A 219 -10.97 9.07 12.42
N LYS A 220 -11.39 9.95 13.33
CA LYS A 220 -11.08 9.82 14.76
C LYS A 220 -11.70 8.56 15.37
N GLY A 221 -12.90 8.18 14.94
CA GLY A 221 -13.54 6.92 15.35
C GLY A 221 -12.72 5.70 14.93
N PHE A 222 -12.27 5.68 13.68
CA PHE A 222 -11.38 4.67 13.13
C PHE A 222 -10.09 4.54 13.97
N TYR A 223 -9.35 5.63 14.17
CA TYR A 223 -8.11 5.60 14.96
C TYR A 223 -8.31 5.16 16.41
N ARG A 224 -9.42 5.55 17.06
CA ARG A 224 -9.75 5.09 18.42
C ARG A 224 -10.01 3.58 18.46
N LYS A 225 -10.75 3.05 17.48
CA LYS A 225 -11.05 1.62 17.38
C LYS A 225 -9.77 0.82 17.17
N VAL A 226 -8.93 1.24 16.22
CA VAL A 226 -7.64 0.59 15.94
C VAL A 226 -6.70 0.66 17.15
N HIS A 227 -6.59 1.83 17.79
CA HIS A 227 -5.78 1.99 18.99
C HIS A 227 -6.21 1.07 20.15
N ALA A 228 -7.52 0.85 20.32
CA ALA A 228 -8.00 -0.08 21.32
C ALA A 228 -7.56 -1.52 21.01
N MET A 229 -7.65 -1.93 19.74
CA MET A 229 -7.22 -3.26 19.29
C MET A 229 -5.70 -3.50 19.47
N MET A 230 -4.88 -2.47 19.35
CA MET A 230 -3.41 -2.57 19.49
C MET A 230 -2.95 -2.64 20.96
N LYS A 231 -3.85 -2.45 21.91
CA LYS A 231 -3.52 -2.51 23.35
C LYS A 231 -3.74 -3.90 23.97
N ASP A 232 -4.57 -4.70 23.35
CA ASP A 232 -4.92 -6.05 23.80
C ASP A 232 -3.92 -7.09 23.25
#